data_852a959ddd84727412406e66002158ed
#
_entry.id   852a959ddd84727412406e66002158ed
#
_cell.length_a   1.000
_cell.length_b   1.000
_cell.length_c   1.000
_cell.angle_alpha   90.00
_cell.angle_beta   90.00
_cell.angle_gamma   90.00
#
_symmetry.space_group_name_H-M   'P 1'
#
loop_
_entity.id
_entity.type
_entity.pdbx_description
1 polymer ?
#
loop_
_entity_poly.entity_id
_entity_poly.type
_entity_poly.pdbx_seq_one_letter_code
_entity_poly.pdbx_strand_id
1 'polypeptide(L)'
;MGALQAYEWAVRVPEGVERIAAVCGAARCGALNRIFLRSLEAALQADAAWDPRLCRFTRRPTRGLKAFASIYAGWGVGEAFYVDRGYEAAGYASADVFLEQSYLPAFAGCDADDLLAQVRKQVSK
;
A
#
# COMPACT_ATOMS: atom_id res chain seq x y z
N MET A 1 -6.26 6.27 -3.62
CA MET A 1 -6.96 7.33 -2.84
C MET A 1 -7.93 8.13 -3.70
N GLY A 2 -7.57 8.55 -4.92
CA GLY A 2 -8.43 9.34 -5.80
C GLY A 2 -9.82 8.75 -6.07
N ALA A 3 -9.91 7.43 -6.28
CA ALA A 3 -11.19 6.76 -6.48
C ALA A 3 -12.15 6.91 -5.28
N LEU A 4 -11.65 6.81 -4.03
CA LEU A 4 -12.46 7.05 -2.84
C LEU A 4 -12.97 8.50 -2.75
N GLN A 5 -12.15 9.46 -3.15
CA GLN A 5 -12.55 10.86 -3.21
C GLN A 5 -13.63 11.08 -4.28
N ALA A 6 -13.49 10.46 -5.45
CA ALA A 6 -14.51 10.53 -6.51
C ALA A 6 -15.87 10.00 -6.03
N TYR A 7 -15.90 8.87 -5.32
CA TYR A 7 -17.13 8.36 -4.71
C TYR A 7 -17.72 9.31 -3.66
N GLU A 8 -16.90 9.88 -2.78
CA GLU A 8 -17.37 10.85 -1.77
C GLU A 8 -17.98 12.09 -2.44
N TRP A 9 -17.35 12.64 -3.49
CA TRP A 9 -17.90 13.78 -4.23
C TRP A 9 -19.23 13.45 -4.86
N ALA A 10 -19.37 12.31 -5.53
CA ALA A 10 -20.61 11.90 -6.18
C ALA A 10 -21.78 11.72 -5.19
N VAL A 11 -21.47 11.27 -3.95
CA VAL A 11 -22.51 11.09 -2.91
C VAL A 11 -22.86 12.41 -2.22
N ARG A 12 -21.87 13.27 -1.97
CA ARG A 12 -22.08 14.51 -1.19
C ARG A 12 -22.62 15.68 -2.02
N VAL A 13 -22.28 15.71 -3.30
CA VAL A 13 -22.65 16.81 -4.20
C VAL A 13 -23.17 16.24 -5.53
N PRO A 14 -24.28 15.46 -5.49
CA PRO A 14 -24.78 14.75 -6.66
C PRO A 14 -25.16 15.68 -7.82
N GLU A 15 -25.65 16.88 -7.53
CA GLU A 15 -25.99 17.90 -8.54
C GLU A 15 -24.77 18.55 -9.19
N GLY A 16 -23.59 18.42 -8.60
CA GLY A 16 -22.33 18.96 -9.13
C GLY A 16 -21.48 17.92 -9.88
N VAL A 17 -21.91 16.67 -9.92
CA VAL A 17 -21.15 15.55 -10.48
C VAL A 17 -22.00 14.73 -11.45
N GLU A 18 -21.81 14.95 -12.73
CA GLU A 18 -22.55 14.17 -13.74
C GLU A 18 -22.02 12.72 -13.88
N ARG A 19 -20.70 12.53 -13.80
CA ARG A 19 -20.04 11.22 -13.99
C ARG A 19 -18.77 11.14 -13.18
N ILE A 20 -18.42 9.93 -12.75
CA ILE A 20 -17.12 9.64 -12.13
C ILE A 20 -16.44 8.47 -12.87
N ALA A 21 -15.11 8.51 -12.90
CA ALA A 21 -14.26 7.39 -13.32
C ALA A 21 -13.34 7.01 -12.16
N ALA A 22 -13.61 5.84 -11.55
CA ALA A 22 -12.81 5.32 -10.46
C ALA A 22 -11.89 4.20 -10.98
N VAL A 23 -10.59 4.48 -11.06
CA VAL A 23 -9.59 3.50 -11.52
C VAL A 23 -8.91 2.89 -10.31
N CYS A 24 -8.80 1.56 -10.27
CA CYS A 24 -8.13 0.78 -9.23
C CYS A 24 -8.61 1.12 -7.80
N GLY A 25 -9.91 1.35 -7.64
CA GLY A 25 -10.49 1.70 -6.35
C GLY A 25 -11.85 1.05 -6.11
N ALA A 26 -12.24 0.95 -4.85
CA ALA A 26 -13.52 0.43 -4.41
C ALA A 26 -14.17 1.40 -3.43
N ALA A 27 -15.51 1.45 -3.41
CA ALA A 27 -16.28 2.28 -2.48
C ALA A 27 -16.16 1.79 -1.03
N ARG A 28 -15.92 0.48 -0.84
CA ARG A 28 -15.72 -0.16 0.48
C ARG A 28 -14.51 -1.08 0.45
N CYS A 29 -13.75 -1.08 1.53
CA CYS A 29 -12.64 -2.00 1.70
C CYS A 29 -13.16 -3.43 1.94
N GLY A 30 -12.83 -4.37 1.05
CA GLY A 30 -13.14 -5.79 1.23
C GLY A 30 -12.36 -6.40 2.40
N ALA A 31 -12.87 -7.50 2.98
CA ALA A 31 -12.28 -8.14 4.14
C ALA A 31 -10.81 -8.54 3.93
N LEU A 32 -10.52 -9.18 2.79
CA LEU A 32 -9.15 -9.58 2.45
C LEU A 32 -8.20 -8.39 2.32
N ASN A 33 -8.62 -7.34 1.60
CA ASN A 33 -7.82 -6.12 1.47
C ASN A 33 -7.62 -5.42 2.81
N ARG A 34 -8.60 -5.49 3.71
CA ARG A 34 -8.46 -4.96 5.08
C ARG A 34 -7.38 -5.69 5.87
N ILE A 35 -7.31 -7.02 5.76
CA ILE A 35 -6.24 -7.81 6.41
C ILE A 35 -4.87 -7.44 5.84
N PHE A 36 -4.77 -7.33 4.51
CA PHE A 36 -3.55 -6.87 3.85
C PHE A 36 -3.11 -5.48 4.36
N LEU A 37 -4.01 -4.50 4.39
CA LEU A 37 -3.69 -3.15 4.86
C LEU A 37 -3.26 -3.14 6.34
N ARG A 38 -3.92 -3.96 7.19
CA ARG A 38 -3.52 -4.12 8.59
C ARG A 38 -2.14 -4.77 8.74
N SER A 39 -1.77 -5.70 7.87
CA SER A 39 -0.43 -6.28 7.90
C SER A 39 0.66 -5.25 7.55
N LEU A 40 0.37 -4.34 6.62
CA LEU A 40 1.25 -3.22 6.28
C LEU A 40 1.41 -2.24 7.45
N GLU A 41 0.32 -1.89 8.13
CA GLU A 41 0.34 -1.05 9.32
C GLU A 41 1.16 -1.71 10.44
N ALA A 42 0.90 -2.98 10.72
CA ALA A 42 1.63 -3.74 11.75
C ALA A 42 3.13 -3.83 11.44
N ALA A 43 3.52 -4.04 10.17
CA ALA A 43 4.92 -4.09 9.75
C ALA A 43 5.64 -2.76 9.99
N LEU A 44 5.01 -1.62 9.69
CA LEU A 44 5.57 -0.31 9.97
C LEU A 44 5.70 -0.06 11.48
N GLN A 45 4.65 -0.36 12.25
CA GLN A 45 4.63 -0.11 13.70
C GLN A 45 5.52 -1.07 14.51
N ALA A 46 5.92 -2.21 13.94
CA ALA A 46 6.87 -3.12 14.56
C ALA A 46 8.32 -2.58 14.55
N ASP A 47 8.60 -1.52 13.79
CA ASP A 47 9.92 -0.89 13.80
C ASP A 47 10.17 -0.16 15.12
N ALA A 48 11.39 -0.26 15.66
CA ALA A 48 11.81 0.41 16.88
C ALA A 48 11.79 1.96 16.80
N ALA A 49 11.57 2.50 15.61
CA ALA A 49 11.37 3.94 15.40
C ALA A 49 9.94 4.40 15.71
N TRP A 50 8.98 3.49 15.83
CA TRP A 50 7.58 3.82 16.14
C TRP A 50 7.43 4.23 17.60
N ASP A 51 6.83 5.39 17.85
CA ASP A 51 6.42 5.84 19.17
C ASP A 51 4.88 5.76 19.31
N PRO A 52 4.35 4.79 20.08
CA PRO A 52 2.90 4.64 20.22
C PRO A 52 2.24 5.77 21.01
N ARG A 53 2.99 6.53 21.82
CA ARG A 53 2.46 7.68 22.57
C ARG A 53 2.29 8.90 21.68
N LEU A 54 3.24 9.11 20.77
CA LEU A 54 3.21 10.21 19.80
C LEU A 54 2.46 9.83 18.52
N CYS A 55 2.12 8.55 18.33
CA CYS A 55 1.52 8.00 17.12
C CYS A 55 2.28 8.36 15.83
N ARG A 56 3.62 8.41 15.91
CA ARG A 56 4.49 8.77 14.79
C ARG A 56 5.86 8.08 14.90
N PHE A 57 6.63 8.15 13.82
CA PHE A 57 8.02 7.68 13.81
C PHE A 57 8.96 8.76 14.35
N THR A 58 9.83 8.40 15.29
CA THR A 58 10.86 9.29 15.88
C THR A 58 12.11 9.41 15.02
N ARG A 59 12.29 8.45 14.12
CA ARG A 59 13.34 8.40 13.10
C ARG A 59 12.85 7.54 11.93
N ARG A 60 13.63 7.46 10.85
CA ARG A 60 13.28 6.64 9.69
C ARG A 60 13.18 5.15 10.07
N PRO A 61 12.02 4.49 9.86
CA PRO A 61 11.81 3.08 10.16
C PRO A 61 12.30 2.19 9.01
N THR A 62 13.60 2.06 8.84
CA THR A 62 14.20 1.35 7.71
C THR A 62 13.77 -0.12 7.63
N ARG A 63 13.67 -0.79 8.78
CA ARG A 63 13.23 -2.19 8.86
C ARG A 63 11.72 -2.30 8.57
N GLY A 64 10.93 -1.38 9.10
CA GLY A 64 9.49 -1.31 8.85
C GLY A 64 9.17 -1.05 7.37
N LEU A 65 9.89 -0.13 6.73
CA LEU A 65 9.74 0.14 5.29
C LEU A 65 10.14 -1.07 4.43
N LYS A 66 11.20 -1.79 4.81
CA LYS A 66 11.59 -3.03 4.13
C LYS A 66 10.51 -4.11 4.27
N ALA A 67 9.97 -4.32 5.47
CA ALA A 67 8.89 -5.28 5.71
C ALA A 67 7.61 -4.88 4.96
N PHE A 68 7.26 -3.60 4.96
CA PHE A 68 6.15 -3.04 4.18
C PHE A 68 6.28 -3.37 2.69
N ALA A 69 7.45 -3.09 2.09
CA ALA A 69 7.73 -3.37 0.68
C ALA A 69 7.63 -4.86 0.35
N SER A 70 8.15 -5.73 1.23
CA SER A 70 8.10 -7.18 1.05
C SER A 70 6.66 -7.73 1.08
N ILE A 71 5.83 -7.24 2.01
CA ILE A 71 4.41 -7.60 2.05
C ILE A 71 3.70 -7.07 0.80
N TYR A 72 3.98 -5.82 0.42
CA TYR A 72 3.34 -5.20 -0.73
C TYR A 72 3.68 -5.91 -2.04
N ALA A 73 4.91 -6.41 -2.21
CA ALA A 73 5.33 -7.18 -3.38
C ALA A 73 4.45 -8.41 -3.61
N GLY A 74 4.08 -9.13 -2.55
CA GLY A 74 3.19 -10.30 -2.64
C GLY A 74 1.74 -9.98 -3.02
N TRP A 75 1.33 -8.71 -2.95
CA TRP A 75 -0.05 -8.27 -3.23
C TRP A 75 -0.16 -7.29 -4.41
N GLY A 76 0.94 -6.63 -4.75
CA GLY A 76 0.98 -5.60 -5.79
C GLY A 76 0.91 -6.14 -7.22
N VAL A 77 1.23 -7.41 -7.38
CA VAL A 77 1.10 -8.16 -8.65
C VAL A 77 0.28 -9.42 -8.41
N GLY A 78 -0.33 -9.96 -9.47
CA GLY A 78 -1.13 -11.18 -9.34
C GLY A 78 -0.28 -12.43 -9.11
N GLU A 79 -0.87 -13.48 -8.55
CA GLU A 79 -0.21 -14.78 -8.32
C GLU A 79 0.45 -15.32 -9.59
N ALA A 80 -0.22 -15.21 -10.74
CA ALA A 80 0.30 -15.66 -12.03
C ALA A 80 1.65 -15.02 -12.37
N PHE A 81 1.92 -13.79 -11.96
CA PHE A 81 3.22 -13.15 -12.17
C PHE A 81 4.38 -13.94 -11.54
N TYR A 82 4.15 -14.54 -10.38
CA TYR A 82 5.16 -15.36 -9.71
C TYR A 82 5.18 -16.79 -10.22
N VAL A 83 4.01 -17.42 -10.40
CA VAL A 83 3.87 -18.80 -10.87
C VAL A 83 4.42 -18.96 -12.29
N ASP A 84 4.07 -18.04 -13.18
CA ASP A 84 4.48 -18.07 -14.59
C ASP A 84 5.82 -17.36 -14.82
N ARG A 85 6.55 -17.02 -13.74
CA ARG A 85 7.87 -16.38 -13.80
C ARG A 85 7.88 -15.08 -14.59
N GLY A 86 6.79 -14.30 -14.52
CA GLY A 86 6.65 -13.01 -15.21
C GLY A 86 7.74 -11.99 -14.89
N TYR A 87 8.41 -12.13 -13.73
CA TYR A 87 9.58 -11.33 -13.35
C TYR A 87 10.76 -11.53 -14.32
N GLU A 88 10.91 -12.69 -14.97
CA GLU A 88 11.95 -12.91 -15.97
C GLU A 88 11.69 -12.11 -17.25
N ALA A 89 10.42 -12.09 -17.69
CA ALA A 89 10.00 -11.24 -18.83
C ALA A 89 10.17 -9.75 -18.52
N ALA A 90 10.10 -9.38 -17.23
CA ALA A 90 10.37 -8.02 -16.75
C ALA A 90 11.88 -7.72 -16.57
N GLY A 91 12.77 -8.69 -16.85
CA GLY A 91 14.22 -8.51 -16.81
C GLY A 91 14.90 -8.86 -15.48
N TYR A 92 14.21 -9.54 -14.56
CA TYR A 92 14.76 -9.93 -13.26
C TYR A 92 15.10 -11.43 -13.23
N ALA A 93 16.27 -11.78 -12.70
CA ALA A 93 16.75 -13.16 -12.68
C ALA A 93 15.96 -14.09 -11.71
N SER A 94 15.31 -13.53 -10.70
CA SER A 94 14.48 -14.27 -9.75
C SER A 94 13.46 -13.34 -9.08
N ALA A 95 12.49 -13.93 -8.38
CA ALA A 95 11.52 -13.17 -7.57
C ALA A 95 12.20 -12.34 -6.46
N ASP A 96 13.28 -12.86 -5.86
CA ASP A 96 14.06 -12.13 -4.85
C ASP A 96 14.75 -10.92 -5.45
N VAL A 97 15.36 -11.07 -6.64
CA VAL A 97 15.97 -9.95 -7.38
C VAL A 97 14.91 -8.91 -7.77
N PHE A 98 13.72 -9.34 -8.18
CA PHE A 98 12.60 -8.44 -8.44
C PHE A 98 12.20 -7.66 -7.18
N LEU A 99 12.07 -8.31 -6.03
CA LEU A 99 11.80 -7.64 -4.76
C LEU A 99 12.89 -6.61 -4.43
N GLU A 100 14.15 -7.01 -4.50
CA GLU A 100 15.30 -6.18 -4.09
C GLU A 100 15.52 -4.97 -5.01
N GLN A 101 15.31 -5.13 -6.30
CA GLN A 101 15.60 -4.08 -7.29
C GLN A 101 14.40 -3.22 -7.66
N SER A 102 13.17 -3.69 -7.41
CA SER A 102 11.95 -2.97 -7.73
C SER A 102 11.24 -2.44 -6.48
N TYR A 103 10.76 -3.31 -5.62
CA TYR A 103 9.91 -2.92 -4.50
C TYR A 103 10.66 -2.27 -3.34
N LEU A 104 11.80 -2.83 -2.92
CA LEU A 104 12.56 -2.26 -1.81
C LEU A 104 13.00 -0.81 -2.09
N PRO A 105 13.57 -0.48 -3.26
CA PRO A 105 13.92 0.91 -3.57
C PRO A 105 12.71 1.84 -3.68
N ALA A 106 11.59 1.36 -4.24
CA ALA A 106 10.37 2.16 -4.40
C ALA A 106 9.83 2.67 -3.06
N PHE A 107 9.85 1.84 -2.01
CA PHE A 107 9.38 2.22 -0.69
C PHE A 107 10.48 2.81 0.21
N ALA A 108 11.74 2.54 -0.09
CA ALA A 108 12.85 3.10 0.69
C ALA A 108 12.87 4.64 0.70
N GLY A 109 12.34 5.31 -0.32
CA GLY A 109 12.24 6.77 -0.41
C GLY A 109 11.01 7.38 0.27
N CYS A 110 10.01 6.57 0.61
CA CYS A 110 8.73 7.06 1.11
C CYS A 110 8.81 7.59 2.55
N ASP A 111 7.94 8.56 2.87
CA ASP A 111 7.65 8.96 4.23
C ASP A 111 6.75 7.92 4.91
N ALA A 112 7.18 7.42 6.06
CA ALA A 112 6.48 6.33 6.75
C ALA A 112 5.19 6.79 7.45
N ASP A 113 5.14 8.03 7.94
CA ASP A 113 3.93 8.60 8.53
C ASP A 113 2.86 8.82 7.46
N ASP A 114 3.25 9.26 6.26
CA ASP A 114 2.34 9.38 5.12
C ASP A 114 1.81 8.02 4.65
N LEU A 115 2.67 7.00 4.54
CA LEU A 115 2.25 5.63 4.21
C LEU A 115 1.25 5.10 5.24
N LEU A 116 1.53 5.29 6.53
CA LEU A 116 0.66 4.87 7.62
C LEU A 116 -0.70 5.57 7.57
N ALA A 117 -0.71 6.88 7.31
CA ALA A 117 -1.93 7.66 7.15
C ALA A 117 -2.78 7.17 5.96
N GLN A 118 -2.15 6.84 4.82
CA GLN A 118 -2.82 6.29 3.65
C GLN A 118 -3.45 4.92 3.93
N VAL A 119 -2.71 4.03 4.58
CA VAL A 119 -3.20 2.69 4.98
C VAL A 119 -4.42 2.81 5.90
N ARG A 120 -4.33 3.60 6.96
CA ARG A 120 -5.42 3.82 7.92
C ARG A 120 -6.68 4.39 7.28
N LYS A 121 -6.51 5.37 6.38
CA LYS A 121 -7.64 5.96 5.66
C LYS A 121 -8.37 4.96 4.77
N GLN A 122 -7.68 3.97 4.21
CA GLN A 122 -8.30 2.92 3.41
C GLN A 122 -9.02 1.88 4.28
N VAL A 123 -8.49 1.57 5.47
CA VAL A 123 -9.12 0.62 6.41
C VAL A 123 -10.40 1.17 7.02
N SER A 124 -10.48 2.49 7.24
CA SER A 124 -11.62 3.16 7.90
C SER A 124 -12.87 3.30 7.02
N LYS A 125 -12.79 2.96 5.74
CA LYS A 125 -13.87 3.00 4.75
C LYS A 125 -14.34 1.58 4.44
#